data_b4124279313b048a22e2b5f561e0990f
#
_entry.id   b4124279313b048a22e2b5f561e0990f
#
_cell.length_a   1.000
_cell.length_b   1.000
_cell.length_c   1.000
_cell.angle_alpha   90.00
_cell.angle_beta   90.00
_cell.angle_gamma   90.00
#
_symmetry.space_group_name_H-M   'P 1'
#
loop_
_entity.id
_entity.type
_entity.pdbx_description
1 polymer ?
#
loop_
_entity_poly.entity_id
_entity_poly.type
_entity_poly.pdbx_seq_one_letter_code
_entity_poly.pdbx_strand_id
1 'polypeptide(L)'
;LPISFVFDRIKAAIDSGYISTLKQIDSIKSVVSNQITAGDLKQKRERFRESLMPVTVDQIYIHGVTEKQAWFVRHVLNPTNSCISFAELRKAYFKLAADDNFRYMFPHLLFNPQTNNYDLHLDVKQDNALSVDFGGNFSSRPINTGFVGVQRNLLSRHSYKLFANLYFGKLYSSIHGRMRLDTPARVPFYIEPSVTLNQWDFYKSSSAFFEDVKPSFLIQNDASYN
;
A
#
# COMPACT_ATOMS: atom_id res chain seq x y z
N LEU A 1 20.58 35.75 -14.51
CA LEU A 1 19.63 34.87 -15.21
C LEU A 1 18.43 34.63 -14.33
N PRO A 2 17.20 34.96 -14.72
CA PRO A 2 16.04 34.62 -13.92
C PRO A 2 15.89 33.09 -13.87
N ILE A 3 15.96 32.53 -12.68
CA ILE A 3 15.67 31.12 -12.45
C ILE A 3 14.14 30.98 -12.54
N SER A 4 13.66 30.62 -13.70
CA SER A 4 12.28 30.25 -13.92
C SER A 4 12.16 28.73 -13.63
N PHE A 5 11.37 28.36 -12.64
CA PHE A 5 11.03 26.96 -12.33
C PHE A 5 10.01 26.40 -13.36
N VAL A 6 10.35 26.46 -14.64
CA VAL A 6 9.54 25.91 -15.72
C VAL A 6 10.11 24.53 -16.06
N PHE A 7 9.41 23.48 -15.65
CA PHE A 7 9.87 22.09 -15.77
C PHE A 7 10.03 21.58 -17.20
N ASP A 8 9.45 22.23 -18.19
CA ASP A 8 9.58 21.90 -19.60
C ASP A 8 10.98 22.24 -20.20
N ARG A 9 11.80 23.03 -19.48
CA ARG A 9 13.17 23.42 -19.88
C ARG A 9 14.30 22.77 -19.07
N ILE A 10 14.00 21.70 -18.33
CA ILE A 10 15.00 21.03 -17.47
C ILE A 10 16.24 20.63 -18.27
N LYS A 11 16.06 20.04 -19.46
CA LYS A 11 17.18 19.64 -20.31
C LYS A 11 18.06 20.81 -20.70
N ALA A 12 17.47 21.93 -21.13
CA ALA A 12 18.21 23.15 -21.50
C ALA A 12 18.96 23.74 -20.30
N ALA A 13 18.39 23.67 -19.09
CA ALA A 13 19.05 24.11 -17.87
C ALA A 13 20.25 23.22 -17.51
N ILE A 14 20.12 21.90 -17.61
CA ILE A 14 21.21 20.95 -17.43
C ILE A 14 22.34 21.18 -18.43
N ASP A 15 22.02 21.30 -19.72
CA ASP A 15 22.98 21.52 -20.79
C ASP A 15 23.70 22.87 -20.60
N SER A 16 22.99 23.93 -20.22
CA SER A 16 23.57 25.23 -19.89
C SER A 16 24.53 25.17 -18.70
N GLY A 17 24.14 24.45 -17.62
CA GLY A 17 25.01 24.23 -16.48
C GLY A 17 26.27 23.45 -16.83
N TYR A 18 26.13 22.40 -17.63
CA TYR A 18 27.26 21.59 -18.12
C TYR A 18 28.26 22.42 -18.94
N ILE A 19 27.74 23.16 -19.94
CA ILE A 19 28.58 24.03 -20.79
C ILE A 19 29.28 25.11 -19.96
N SER A 20 28.59 25.72 -19.01
CA SER A 20 29.13 26.74 -18.11
C SER A 20 30.26 26.21 -17.26
N THR A 21 30.11 24.98 -16.74
CA THR A 21 31.14 24.30 -15.96
C THR A 21 32.34 23.88 -16.79
N LEU A 22 32.11 23.42 -18.04
CA LEU A 22 33.22 23.09 -18.96
C LEU A 22 34.10 24.29 -19.30
N LYS A 23 33.54 25.51 -19.42
CA LYS A 23 34.30 26.73 -19.63
C LYS A 23 35.22 27.09 -18.45
N GLN A 24 34.93 26.58 -17.24
CA GLN A 24 35.69 26.85 -16.02
C GLN A 24 36.53 25.64 -15.60
N ILE A 25 36.57 24.56 -16.38
CA ILE A 25 37.16 23.29 -15.95
C ILE A 25 38.65 23.40 -15.64
N ASP A 26 39.39 24.26 -16.37
CA ASP A 26 40.83 24.43 -16.16
C ASP A 26 41.10 25.19 -14.85
N SER A 27 40.27 26.21 -14.55
CA SER A 27 40.34 26.93 -13.27
C SER A 27 39.98 26.01 -12.09
N ILE A 28 38.97 25.17 -12.27
CA ILE A 28 38.59 24.17 -11.24
C ILE A 28 39.72 23.16 -11.03
N LYS A 29 40.30 22.63 -12.10
CA LYS A 29 41.42 21.68 -12.04
C LYS A 29 42.66 22.27 -11.38
N SER A 30 42.93 23.56 -11.53
CA SER A 30 44.08 24.22 -10.90
C SER A 30 43.93 24.35 -9.39
N VAL A 31 42.68 24.40 -8.88
CA VAL A 31 42.41 24.49 -7.42
C VAL A 31 42.31 23.10 -6.79
N VAL A 32 41.94 22.08 -7.56
CA VAL A 32 41.79 20.70 -7.09
C VAL A 32 43.18 20.03 -7.00
N SER A 33 43.79 20.09 -5.83
CA SER A 33 45.11 19.51 -5.58
C SER A 33 45.14 17.98 -5.46
N ASN A 34 44.01 17.34 -5.10
CA ASN A 34 43.89 15.89 -4.97
C ASN A 34 43.18 15.27 -6.17
N GLN A 35 43.94 14.69 -7.08
CA GLN A 35 43.41 13.88 -8.16
C GLN A 35 43.48 12.40 -7.76
N ILE A 36 42.32 11.80 -7.57
CA ILE A 36 42.22 10.35 -7.33
C ILE A 36 41.77 9.70 -8.63
N THR A 37 42.48 8.65 -9.05
CA THR A 37 42.06 7.90 -10.24
C THR A 37 40.72 7.18 -10.00
N ALA A 38 39.98 6.89 -11.07
CA ALA A 38 38.71 6.16 -10.93
C ALA A 38 38.89 4.79 -10.27
N GLY A 39 40.05 4.14 -10.48
CA GLY A 39 40.40 2.87 -9.84
C GLY A 39 40.60 3.02 -8.33
N ASP A 40 41.41 4.00 -7.92
CA ASP A 40 41.67 4.26 -6.50
C ASP A 40 40.39 4.66 -5.75
N LEU A 41 39.54 5.46 -6.40
CA LEU A 41 38.25 5.85 -5.83
C LEU A 41 37.34 4.63 -5.61
N LYS A 42 37.30 3.71 -6.59
CA LYS A 42 36.55 2.46 -6.48
C LYS A 42 37.07 1.60 -5.35
N GLN A 43 38.37 1.41 -5.26
CA GLN A 43 39.02 0.65 -4.19
C GLN A 43 38.79 1.27 -2.80
N LYS A 44 38.90 2.62 -2.70
CA LYS A 44 38.58 3.33 -1.45
C LYS A 44 37.14 3.13 -1.02
N ARG A 45 36.19 3.16 -1.97
CA ARG A 45 34.76 2.90 -1.69
C ARG A 45 34.50 1.46 -1.28
N GLU A 46 35.17 0.50 -1.90
CA GLU A 46 35.06 -0.92 -1.54
C GLU A 46 35.59 -1.16 -0.13
N ARG A 47 36.80 -0.69 0.20
CA ARG A 47 37.36 -0.77 1.56
C ARG A 47 36.44 -0.11 2.61
N PHE A 48 35.85 1.04 2.28
CA PHE A 48 34.91 1.70 3.18
C PHE A 48 33.64 0.85 3.39
N ARG A 49 33.10 0.24 2.34
CA ARG A 49 31.96 -0.66 2.45
C ARG A 49 32.26 -1.92 3.27
N GLU A 50 33.45 -2.48 3.09
CA GLU A 50 33.91 -3.65 3.85
C GLU A 50 34.13 -3.32 5.35
N SER A 51 34.47 -2.08 5.66
CA SER A 51 34.64 -1.63 7.04
C SER A 51 33.32 -1.29 7.75
N LEU A 52 32.21 -1.18 7.01
CA LEU A 52 30.91 -0.92 7.61
C LEU A 52 30.40 -2.18 8.31
N MET A 53 30.05 -2.04 9.58
CA MET A 53 29.34 -3.11 10.28
C MET A 53 27.97 -3.34 9.62
N PRO A 54 27.51 -4.61 9.52
CA PRO A 54 26.19 -4.89 9.05
C PRO A 54 25.16 -4.21 9.95
N VAL A 55 24.21 -3.48 9.34
CA VAL A 55 23.12 -2.84 10.07
C VAL A 55 22.18 -3.92 10.59
N THR A 56 22.17 -4.08 11.90
CA THR A 56 21.27 -4.97 12.64
C THR A 56 20.38 -4.15 13.55
N VAL A 57 19.12 -4.57 13.69
CA VAL A 57 18.12 -3.90 14.52
C VAL A 57 17.77 -4.79 15.70
N ASP A 58 17.89 -4.22 16.91
CA ASP A 58 17.66 -4.92 18.17
C ASP A 58 16.23 -4.66 18.68
N GLN A 59 15.88 -3.40 18.89
CA GLN A 59 14.60 -3.02 19.45
C GLN A 59 13.71 -2.32 18.43
N ILE A 60 12.39 -2.56 18.52
CA ILE A 60 11.39 -1.94 17.66
C ILE A 60 10.37 -1.20 18.52
N TYR A 61 10.39 0.12 18.44
CA TYR A 61 9.46 1.03 19.09
C TYR A 61 8.41 1.52 18.08
N ILE A 62 7.15 1.38 18.42
CA ILE A 62 6.03 1.73 17.53
C ILE A 62 5.20 2.81 18.19
N HIS A 63 4.97 3.89 17.46
CA HIS A 63 4.27 5.08 17.93
C HIS A 63 3.02 5.35 17.07
N GLY A 64 2.02 6.03 17.65
CA GLY A 64 0.83 6.51 16.93
C GLY A 64 -0.32 5.50 16.81
N VAL A 65 -0.18 4.31 17.42
CA VAL A 65 -1.20 3.25 17.43
C VAL A 65 -1.37 2.67 18.83
N THR A 66 -2.44 1.90 19.04
CA THR A 66 -2.69 1.22 20.32
C THR A 66 -1.72 0.05 20.54
N GLU A 67 -1.52 -0.37 21.80
CA GLU A 67 -0.64 -1.48 22.15
C GLU A 67 -0.96 -2.79 21.38
N LYS A 68 -2.22 -3.07 21.15
CA LYS A 68 -2.64 -4.26 20.39
C LYS A 68 -2.23 -4.18 18.92
N GLN A 69 -2.34 -3.00 18.33
CA GLN A 69 -1.92 -2.72 16.96
C GLN A 69 -0.38 -2.70 16.85
N ALA A 70 0.30 -2.10 17.83
CA ALA A 70 1.76 -2.12 17.92
C ALA A 70 2.29 -3.55 18.02
N TRP A 71 1.61 -4.42 18.76
CA TRP A 71 1.93 -5.83 18.83
C TRP A 71 1.85 -6.51 17.46
N PHE A 72 0.77 -6.24 16.69
CA PHE A 72 0.61 -6.75 15.31
C PHE A 72 1.77 -6.30 14.42
N VAL A 73 2.05 -5.00 14.38
CA VAL A 73 3.13 -4.42 13.56
C VAL A 73 4.49 -5.02 13.95
N ARG A 74 4.79 -5.11 15.26
CA ARG A 74 6.04 -5.69 15.76
C ARG A 74 6.20 -7.16 15.35
N HIS A 75 5.12 -7.96 15.45
CA HIS A 75 5.15 -9.37 15.07
C HIS A 75 5.32 -9.59 13.57
N VAL A 76 4.77 -8.70 12.73
CA VAL A 76 5.00 -8.77 11.28
C VAL A 76 6.43 -8.38 10.93
N LEU A 77 6.99 -7.34 11.61
CA LEU A 77 8.37 -6.90 11.38
C LEU A 77 9.40 -7.89 11.90
N ASN A 78 9.18 -8.41 13.09
CA ASN A 78 10.11 -9.31 13.78
C ASN A 78 9.36 -10.38 14.58
N PRO A 79 8.94 -11.48 13.94
CA PRO A 79 8.17 -12.54 14.61
C PRO A 79 8.97 -13.31 15.65
N THR A 80 10.29 -13.31 15.59
CA THR A 80 11.18 -14.04 16.51
C THR A 80 11.59 -13.23 17.72
N ASN A 81 11.33 -11.92 17.69
CA ASN A 81 11.75 -10.96 18.72
C ASN A 81 13.27 -11.02 19.03
N SER A 82 14.06 -11.35 18.03
CA SER A 82 15.53 -11.42 18.07
C SER A 82 16.12 -10.30 17.22
N CYS A 83 17.45 -10.11 17.29
CA CYS A 83 18.14 -9.18 16.43
C CYS A 83 17.89 -9.53 14.95
N ILE A 84 17.44 -8.57 14.16
CA ILE A 84 17.04 -8.74 12.75
C ILE A 84 17.99 -7.96 11.83
N SER A 85 18.35 -8.55 10.70
CA SER A 85 19.13 -7.86 9.68
C SER A 85 18.31 -6.78 8.97
N PHE A 86 18.97 -5.73 8.50
CA PHE A 86 18.31 -4.67 7.73
C PHE A 86 17.60 -5.20 6.48
N ALA A 87 18.13 -6.24 5.84
CA ALA A 87 17.53 -6.83 4.64
C ALA A 87 16.19 -7.51 4.94
N GLU A 88 16.11 -8.24 6.05
CA GLU A 88 14.87 -8.89 6.51
C GLU A 88 13.85 -7.85 6.98
N LEU A 89 14.30 -6.88 7.79
CA LEU A 89 13.47 -5.77 8.24
C LEU A 89 12.85 -5.02 7.05
N ARG A 90 13.65 -4.73 6.02
CA ARG A 90 13.18 -4.05 4.82
C ARG A 90 12.07 -4.83 4.11
N LYS A 91 12.21 -6.16 3.97
CA LYS A 91 11.16 -7.00 3.37
C LYS A 91 9.87 -6.95 4.18
N ALA A 92 9.98 -7.08 5.50
CA ALA A 92 8.83 -7.04 6.40
C ALA A 92 8.16 -5.65 6.40
N TYR A 93 8.95 -4.58 6.36
CA TYR A 93 8.45 -3.21 6.26
C TYR A 93 7.64 -2.98 4.98
N PHE A 94 8.16 -3.37 3.81
CA PHE A 94 7.41 -3.18 2.55
C PHE A 94 6.15 -4.04 2.50
N LYS A 95 6.13 -5.19 3.15
CA LYS A 95 4.92 -6.00 3.28
C LYS A 95 3.85 -5.28 4.11
N LEU A 96 4.24 -4.65 5.22
CA LEU A 96 3.33 -3.82 6.03
C LEU A 96 2.91 -2.55 5.30
N ALA A 97 3.84 -1.89 4.59
CA ALA A 97 3.54 -0.66 3.85
C ALA A 97 2.56 -0.88 2.69
N ALA A 98 2.45 -2.10 2.20
CA ALA A 98 1.45 -2.50 1.20
C ALA A 98 0.10 -2.92 1.80
N ASP A 99 -0.05 -2.89 3.13
CA ASP A 99 -1.30 -3.24 3.80
C ASP A 99 -2.20 -2.00 3.93
N ASP A 100 -3.45 -2.11 3.47
CA ASP A 100 -4.48 -1.05 3.51
C ASP A 100 -4.88 -0.62 4.93
N ASN A 101 -4.39 -1.30 5.96
CA ASN A 101 -4.64 -0.90 7.36
C ASN A 101 -3.89 0.37 7.76
N PHE A 102 -2.85 0.75 7.01
CA PHE A 102 -1.96 1.84 7.37
C PHE A 102 -1.96 2.94 6.31
N ARG A 103 -2.21 4.17 6.74
CA ARG A 103 -2.17 5.34 5.87
C ARG A 103 -0.73 5.77 5.57
N TYR A 104 0.13 5.72 6.60
CA TYR A 104 1.56 5.91 6.46
C TYR A 104 2.32 5.24 7.59
N MET A 105 3.56 4.90 7.30
CA MET A 105 4.56 4.42 8.26
C MET A 105 5.88 5.12 7.98
N PHE A 106 6.47 5.71 9.03
CA PHE A 106 7.72 6.47 8.91
C PHE A 106 8.79 5.83 9.78
N PRO A 107 9.79 5.14 9.19
CA PRO A 107 10.84 4.49 9.95
C PRO A 107 12.01 5.43 10.24
N HIS A 108 12.48 5.39 11.48
CA HIS A 108 13.73 6.04 11.93
C HIS A 108 14.63 5.01 12.58
N LEU A 109 15.87 4.90 12.13
CA LEU A 109 16.87 4.05 12.76
C LEU A 109 17.78 4.93 13.62
N LEU A 110 17.86 4.63 14.91
CA LEU A 110 18.74 5.29 15.86
C LEU A 110 19.81 4.32 16.31
N PHE A 111 21.08 4.75 16.21
CA PHE A 111 22.20 3.95 16.69
C PHE A 111 22.20 3.90 18.22
N ASN A 112 22.27 2.70 18.78
CA ASN A 112 22.37 2.47 20.21
C ASN A 112 23.83 2.08 20.57
N PRO A 113 24.59 2.96 21.20
CA PRO A 113 26.01 2.68 21.55
C PRO A 113 26.18 1.55 22.56
N GLN A 114 25.15 1.25 23.37
CA GLN A 114 25.23 0.21 24.40
C GLN A 114 25.18 -1.19 23.82
N THR A 115 24.34 -1.39 22.80
CA THR A 115 24.19 -2.69 22.13
C THR A 115 25.02 -2.78 20.87
N ASN A 116 25.59 -1.68 20.39
CA ASN A 116 26.29 -1.54 19.11
C ASN A 116 25.41 -1.93 17.91
N ASN A 117 24.09 -1.80 18.07
CA ASN A 117 23.06 -2.07 17.08
C ASN A 117 22.19 -0.82 16.87
N TYR A 118 21.20 -0.95 16.00
CA TYR A 118 20.22 0.11 15.77
C TYR A 118 18.88 -0.24 16.42
N ASP A 119 18.20 0.77 16.93
CA ASP A 119 16.82 0.70 17.37
C ASP A 119 15.93 1.31 16.30
N LEU A 120 14.85 0.61 15.92
CA LEU A 120 13.86 1.09 14.99
C LEU A 120 12.75 1.83 15.74
N HIS A 121 12.57 3.09 15.44
CA HIS A 121 11.39 3.87 15.82
C HIS A 121 10.48 3.99 14.59
N LEU A 122 9.24 3.55 14.70
CA LEU A 122 8.28 3.53 13.61
C LEU A 122 7.05 4.34 13.99
N ASP A 123 6.87 5.49 13.34
CA ASP A 123 5.66 6.29 13.46
C ASP A 123 4.61 5.75 12.50
N VAL A 124 3.49 5.30 13.05
CA VAL A 124 2.42 4.62 12.30
C VAL A 124 1.13 5.38 12.44
N LYS A 125 0.43 5.59 11.34
CA LYS A 125 -0.94 6.07 11.34
C LYS A 125 -1.84 5.05 10.66
N GLN A 126 -2.84 4.59 11.39
CA GLN A 126 -3.88 3.74 10.85
C GLN A 126 -4.70 4.50 9.81
N ASP A 127 -5.13 3.82 8.75
CA ASP A 127 -6.07 4.37 7.78
C ASP A 127 -7.51 4.32 8.33
N ASN A 128 -8.43 4.92 7.58
CA ASN A 128 -9.84 4.97 7.96
C ASN A 128 -10.39 3.55 8.16
N ALA A 129 -10.95 3.33 9.35
CA ALA A 129 -11.53 2.03 9.68
C ALA A 129 -12.81 1.71 8.92
N LEU A 130 -13.47 2.70 8.32
CA LEU A 130 -14.74 2.57 7.60
C LEU A 130 -14.66 3.32 6.28
N SER A 131 -15.00 2.65 5.18
CA SER A 131 -15.32 3.28 3.90
C SER A 131 -16.69 2.87 3.42
N VAL A 132 -17.37 3.78 2.74
CA VAL A 132 -18.67 3.54 2.11
C VAL A 132 -18.57 4.01 0.67
N ASP A 133 -18.83 3.09 -0.24
CA ASP A 133 -18.83 3.34 -1.67
C ASP A 133 -20.26 3.25 -2.20
N PHE A 134 -20.62 4.14 -3.09
CA PHE A 134 -21.91 4.10 -3.76
C PHE A 134 -21.73 4.46 -5.23
N GLY A 135 -22.60 3.89 -6.05
CA GLY A 135 -22.57 4.16 -7.48
C GLY A 135 -23.75 3.53 -8.19
N GLY A 136 -23.77 3.63 -9.49
CA GLY A 136 -24.83 3.03 -10.29
C GLY A 136 -24.65 3.29 -11.76
N ASN A 137 -25.45 2.57 -12.53
CA ASN A 137 -25.62 2.76 -13.97
C ASN A 137 -27.07 3.15 -14.24
N PHE A 138 -27.25 4.32 -14.85
CA PHE A 138 -28.57 4.83 -15.25
C PHE A 138 -28.63 4.85 -16.77
N SER A 139 -29.61 4.19 -17.32
CA SER A 139 -29.83 4.08 -18.75
C SER A 139 -31.31 4.32 -19.10
N SER A 140 -31.58 4.78 -20.31
CA SER A 140 -32.94 4.80 -20.87
C SER A 140 -33.55 3.40 -21.03
N ARG A 141 -32.73 2.34 -20.98
CA ARG A 141 -33.14 0.95 -20.96
C ARG A 141 -33.45 0.50 -19.51
N PRO A 142 -34.28 -0.56 -19.33
CA PRO A 142 -34.68 -1.04 -18.01
C PRO A 142 -33.56 -1.77 -17.22
N ILE A 143 -32.29 -1.50 -17.52
CA ILE A 143 -31.09 -2.10 -16.90
C ILE A 143 -30.43 -1.22 -15.87
N ASN A 144 -31.21 -0.34 -15.24
CA ASN A 144 -30.69 0.54 -14.18
C ASN A 144 -30.30 -0.29 -12.94
N THR A 145 -29.09 -0.07 -12.45
CA THR A 145 -28.56 -0.77 -11.27
C THR A 145 -27.84 0.23 -10.38
N GLY A 146 -28.18 0.23 -9.12
CA GLY A 146 -27.44 0.95 -8.08
C GLY A 146 -26.62 -0.03 -7.22
N PHE A 147 -25.58 0.46 -6.57
CA PHE A 147 -24.86 -0.31 -5.58
C PHE A 147 -24.45 0.54 -4.37
N VAL A 148 -24.37 -0.10 -3.23
CA VAL A 148 -23.78 0.41 -2.01
C VAL A 148 -22.81 -0.62 -1.48
N GLY A 149 -21.56 -0.19 -1.25
CA GLY A 149 -20.51 -0.99 -0.66
C GLY A 149 -20.12 -0.42 0.71
N VAL A 150 -19.88 -1.30 1.66
CA VAL A 150 -19.35 -0.93 2.99
C VAL A 150 -18.14 -1.80 3.27
N GLN A 151 -17.03 -1.17 3.58
CA GLN A 151 -15.83 -1.86 4.04
C GLN A 151 -15.44 -1.35 5.42
N ARG A 152 -15.13 -2.28 6.32
CA ARG A 152 -14.63 -1.96 7.66
C ARG A 152 -13.35 -2.73 7.97
N ASN A 153 -12.29 -1.99 8.28
CA ASN A 153 -11.00 -2.53 8.67
C ASN A 153 -10.85 -2.41 10.19
N LEU A 154 -10.61 -3.52 10.85
CA LEU A 154 -10.43 -3.60 12.30
C LEU A 154 -9.05 -4.20 12.57
N LEU A 155 -8.11 -3.37 13.01
CA LEU A 155 -6.77 -3.78 13.37
C LEU A 155 -6.64 -3.90 14.89
N SER A 156 -6.26 -5.09 15.34
CA SER A 156 -5.93 -5.40 16.73
C SER A 156 -4.66 -6.28 16.76
N ARG A 157 -4.66 -7.41 17.45
CA ARG A 157 -3.63 -8.46 17.31
C ARG A 157 -3.74 -9.22 16.00
N HIS A 158 -4.91 -9.21 15.39
CA HIS A 158 -5.20 -9.70 14.05
C HIS A 158 -5.82 -8.59 13.25
N SER A 159 -5.72 -8.66 11.94
CA SER A 159 -6.40 -7.75 11.02
C SER A 159 -7.68 -8.41 10.51
N TYR A 160 -8.81 -7.75 10.70
CA TYR A 160 -10.11 -8.16 10.17
C TYR A 160 -10.54 -7.15 9.13
N LYS A 161 -10.86 -7.61 7.93
CA LYS A 161 -11.45 -6.80 6.87
C LYS A 161 -12.85 -7.34 6.60
N LEU A 162 -13.86 -6.54 6.87
CA LEU A 162 -15.26 -6.84 6.60
C LEU A 162 -15.69 -6.05 5.39
N PHE A 163 -16.32 -6.72 4.46
CA PHE A 163 -16.78 -6.15 3.22
C PHE A 163 -18.21 -6.63 2.93
N ALA A 164 -19.09 -5.71 2.61
CA ALA A 164 -20.46 -5.99 2.19
C ALA A 164 -20.85 -5.12 1.02
N ASN A 165 -21.32 -5.71 -0.05
CA ASN A 165 -21.88 -5.03 -1.21
C ASN A 165 -23.33 -5.40 -1.41
N LEU A 166 -24.16 -4.41 -1.68
CA LEU A 166 -25.54 -4.53 -2.06
C LEU A 166 -25.70 -3.94 -3.46
N TYR A 167 -26.15 -4.76 -4.41
CA TYR A 167 -26.58 -4.33 -5.73
C TYR A 167 -28.10 -4.38 -5.79
N PHE A 168 -28.72 -3.36 -6.32
CA PHE A 168 -30.17 -3.28 -6.47
C PHE A 168 -30.51 -2.70 -7.83
N GLY A 169 -31.42 -3.37 -8.52
CA GLY A 169 -31.86 -2.96 -9.85
C GLY A 169 -33.16 -3.65 -10.24
N LYS A 170 -33.73 -3.24 -11.37
CA LYS A 170 -34.99 -3.79 -11.85
C LYS A 170 -34.86 -5.25 -12.26
N LEU A 171 -33.74 -5.64 -12.88
CA LEU A 171 -33.51 -6.98 -13.42
C LEU A 171 -32.56 -7.82 -12.56
N TYR A 172 -31.74 -7.17 -11.69
CA TYR A 172 -30.70 -7.82 -10.92
C TYR A 172 -30.59 -7.22 -9.54
N SER A 173 -30.57 -8.06 -8.55
CA SER A 173 -30.25 -7.71 -7.16
C SER A 173 -29.24 -8.72 -6.61
N SER A 174 -28.28 -8.26 -5.83
CA SER A 174 -27.26 -9.12 -5.25
C SER A 174 -26.80 -8.58 -3.90
N ILE A 175 -26.51 -9.51 -3.00
CA ILE A 175 -25.82 -9.24 -1.75
C ILE A 175 -24.54 -10.07 -1.75
N HIS A 176 -23.40 -9.40 -1.58
CA HIS A 176 -22.10 -10.04 -1.42
C HIS A 176 -21.49 -9.63 -0.09
N GLY A 177 -21.17 -10.62 0.73
CA GLY A 177 -20.46 -10.44 2.00
C GLY A 177 -19.14 -11.20 2.00
N ARG A 178 -18.09 -10.58 2.54
CA ARG A 178 -16.77 -11.16 2.67
C ARG A 178 -16.14 -10.73 3.99
N MET A 179 -15.54 -11.68 4.67
CA MET A 179 -14.73 -11.42 5.87
C MET A 179 -13.35 -12.00 5.66
N ARG A 180 -12.34 -11.19 5.85
CA ARG A 180 -10.94 -11.63 5.81
C ARG A 180 -10.30 -11.45 7.17
N LEU A 181 -9.63 -12.50 7.62
CA LEU A 181 -8.82 -12.54 8.83
C LEU A 181 -7.37 -12.78 8.44
N ASP A 182 -6.51 -11.80 8.67
CA ASP A 182 -5.06 -11.90 8.50
C ASP A 182 -4.40 -12.09 9.86
N THR A 183 -3.53 -13.10 9.97
CA THR A 183 -2.79 -13.41 11.19
C THR A 183 -1.31 -13.11 11.00
N PRO A 184 -0.68 -12.31 11.90
CA PRO A 184 0.76 -12.07 11.86
C PRO A 184 1.47 -13.34 12.34
N ALA A 185 2.07 -14.07 11.41
CA ALA A 185 2.84 -15.27 11.67
C ALA A 185 4.11 -15.27 10.81
N ARG A 186 5.07 -16.14 11.17
CA ARG A 186 6.28 -16.34 10.38
C ARG A 186 5.95 -16.73 8.93
N VAL A 187 4.96 -17.61 8.76
CA VAL A 187 4.32 -17.89 7.47
C VAL A 187 2.99 -17.16 7.47
N PRO A 188 2.84 -16.09 6.68
CA PRO A 188 1.60 -15.34 6.63
C PRO A 188 0.50 -16.20 6.02
N PHE A 189 -0.63 -16.26 6.68
CA PHE A 189 -1.83 -16.88 6.14
C PHE A 189 -3.06 -16.02 6.43
N TYR A 190 -4.08 -16.19 5.64
CA TYR A 190 -5.37 -15.57 5.85
C TYR A 190 -6.49 -16.58 5.62
N ILE A 191 -7.64 -16.30 6.22
CA ILE A 191 -8.88 -17.01 5.99
C ILE A 191 -9.89 -15.98 5.48
N GLU A 192 -10.55 -16.30 4.37
CA GLU A 192 -11.47 -15.37 3.71
C GLU A 192 -12.75 -16.08 3.26
N PRO A 193 -13.70 -16.35 4.18
CA PRO A 193 -15.02 -16.79 3.79
C PRO A 193 -15.79 -15.69 3.08
N SER A 194 -16.52 -16.07 2.04
CA SER A 194 -17.43 -15.18 1.31
C SER A 194 -18.76 -15.86 1.03
N VAL A 195 -19.80 -15.04 0.91
CA VAL A 195 -21.14 -15.45 0.53
C VAL A 195 -21.69 -14.48 -0.49
N THR A 196 -22.30 -15.02 -1.54
CA THR A 196 -22.97 -14.24 -2.56
C THR A 196 -24.36 -14.80 -2.79
N LEU A 197 -25.35 -13.94 -2.73
CA LEU A 197 -26.75 -14.23 -3.06
C LEU A 197 -27.16 -13.35 -4.23
N ASN A 198 -27.59 -13.98 -5.32
CA ASN A 198 -27.99 -13.30 -6.54
C ASN A 198 -29.47 -13.60 -6.83
N GLN A 199 -30.17 -12.58 -7.30
CA GLN A 199 -31.54 -12.70 -7.78
C GLN A 199 -31.67 -12.02 -9.16
N TRP A 200 -32.19 -12.76 -10.11
CA TRP A 200 -32.46 -12.29 -11.46
C TRP A 200 -33.94 -12.31 -11.74
N ASP A 201 -34.49 -11.18 -12.19
CA ASP A 201 -35.86 -11.00 -12.59
C ASP A 201 -35.93 -10.81 -14.13
N PHE A 202 -35.99 -11.89 -14.88
CA PHE A 202 -35.93 -11.85 -16.35
C PHE A 202 -37.16 -11.21 -17.02
N TYR A 203 -38.29 -11.15 -16.34
CA TYR A 203 -39.59 -10.73 -16.92
C TYR A 203 -40.09 -9.37 -16.46
N LYS A 204 -39.35 -8.61 -15.69
CA LYS A 204 -39.68 -7.21 -15.35
C LYS A 204 -39.42 -6.21 -16.49
N SER A 205 -39.11 -6.66 -17.69
CA SER A 205 -38.86 -5.81 -18.84
C SER A 205 -40.14 -5.45 -19.60
N SER A 206 -41.24 -5.14 -18.96
CA SER A 206 -42.37 -4.52 -19.65
C SER A 206 -41.90 -3.14 -20.12
N SER A 207 -41.79 -2.96 -21.42
CA SER A 207 -41.68 -1.65 -22.03
C SER A 207 -42.91 -0.85 -21.64
N ALA A 208 -42.76 0.45 -21.37
CA ALA A 208 -43.86 1.33 -21.00
C ALA A 208 -44.93 1.51 -22.11
N PHE A 209 -44.76 0.82 -23.26
CA PHE A 209 -45.54 1.00 -24.47
C PHE A 209 -46.32 -0.24 -24.90
N PHE A 210 -46.16 -1.40 -24.24
CA PHE A 210 -46.91 -2.60 -24.57
C PHE A 210 -47.48 -3.19 -23.30
N GLU A 211 -48.75 -2.97 -23.12
CA GLU A 211 -49.58 -3.69 -22.16
C GLU A 211 -49.80 -5.09 -22.72
N ASP A 212 -49.11 -6.09 -22.20
CA ASP A 212 -49.47 -7.42 -22.61
C ASP A 212 -49.19 -8.50 -21.56
N VAL A 213 -50.17 -9.37 -21.45
CA VAL A 213 -50.21 -10.76 -20.96
C VAL A 213 -49.27 -10.99 -19.77
N LYS A 214 -49.83 -11.31 -18.61
CA LYS A 214 -49.10 -11.69 -17.38
C LYS A 214 -47.99 -12.68 -17.72
N PRO A 215 -46.73 -12.24 -17.76
CA PRO A 215 -45.66 -13.17 -18.00
C PRO A 215 -45.53 -14.10 -16.80
N SER A 216 -45.34 -15.36 -17.07
CA SER A 216 -44.90 -16.31 -16.06
C SER A 216 -43.53 -15.86 -15.56
N PHE A 217 -43.44 -15.47 -14.29
CA PHE A 217 -42.21 -14.98 -13.67
C PHE A 217 -41.23 -16.13 -13.52
N LEU A 218 -40.08 -16.05 -14.18
CA LEU A 218 -38.94 -16.87 -13.85
C LEU A 218 -38.03 -16.05 -12.90
N ILE A 219 -38.04 -16.40 -11.64
CA ILE A 219 -37.09 -15.86 -10.66
C ILE A 219 -36.00 -16.91 -10.49
N GLN A 220 -34.80 -16.59 -10.89
CA GLN A 220 -33.65 -17.43 -10.63
C GLN A 220 -32.90 -16.86 -9.40
N ASN A 221 -32.84 -17.66 -8.35
CA ASN A 221 -32.02 -17.39 -7.18
C ASN A 221 -30.77 -18.25 -7.26
N ASP A 222 -29.62 -17.62 -7.10
CA ASP A 222 -28.32 -18.30 -7.04
C ASP A 222 -27.60 -17.90 -5.76
N ALA A 223 -27.04 -18.89 -5.05
CA ALA A 223 -26.28 -18.68 -3.84
C ALA A 223 -24.94 -19.42 -3.97
N SER A 224 -23.84 -18.71 -3.76
CA SER A 224 -22.52 -19.30 -3.71
C SER A 224 -21.82 -19.00 -2.38
N TYR A 225 -21.10 -19.99 -1.86
CA TYR A 225 -20.34 -19.94 -0.63
C TYR A 225 -18.91 -20.37 -0.93
N ASN A 226 -17.94 -19.52 -0.57
CA ASN A 226 -16.50 -19.78 -0.74
C ASN A 226 -15.74 -19.51 0.56
#